data_9bd36f58a1275dd68f73d3cbcb0c6d75
#
_entry.id   9bd36f58a1275dd68f73d3cbcb0c6d75
#
_cell.length_a   1.000
_cell.length_b   1.000
_cell.length_c   1.000
_cell.angle_alpha   90.00
_cell.angle_beta   90.00
_cell.angle_gamma   90.00
#
_symmetry.space_group_name_H-M   'P 1'
#
loop_
_entity.id
_entity.type
_entity.pdbx_description
1 polymer ?
#
loop_
_entity_poly.entity_id
_entity_poly.type
_entity_poly.pdbx_seq_one_letter_code
_entity_poly.pdbx_strand_id
1 'polypeptide(L)'
;MKERSVGFVGGGRITAIFLEVLGGTGLDLDRVTVSDTSPEVLAKRKERFPAITTTADNTAAASCDRVFLALHPPAAKAALPGLAGALGPDAVVISLAPVLTFEKLGGLLGGFARLARVIPNAPSVVGAGYNPVAFGEGLPPAERSEVETLLDGLGTHPEVPEETLEAYAILAAMGPTYFWFQWQELRALAGSFGLGVAEADAALRAMLEGATRTFFDPGHTYDDVADLVPVKPLADAEPQIRQAYRDKLGGLYRKLSGA
;
A
#
# COMPACT_ATOMS: atom_id res chain seq x y z
N MET A 1 -9.90 18.79 -8.48
CA MET A 1 -10.05 17.96 -7.27
C MET A 1 -10.51 18.68 -6.00
N LYS A 2 -10.39 19.99 -5.89
CA LYS A 2 -10.82 20.73 -4.67
C LYS A 2 -12.30 20.57 -4.27
N GLU A 3 -13.14 20.05 -5.14
CA GLU A 3 -14.61 19.96 -4.92
C GLU A 3 -15.10 18.56 -4.56
N ARG A 4 -14.29 17.50 -4.70
CA ARG A 4 -14.71 16.11 -4.43
C ARG A 4 -14.52 15.74 -2.97
N SER A 5 -15.54 15.09 -2.40
CA SER A 5 -15.44 14.48 -1.07
C SER A 5 -14.71 13.13 -1.14
N VAL A 6 -13.96 12.81 -0.09
CA VAL A 6 -13.20 11.55 0.00
C VAL A 6 -13.63 10.77 1.25
N GLY A 7 -14.04 9.54 1.07
CA GLY A 7 -14.41 8.64 2.15
C GLY A 7 -13.38 7.52 2.31
N PHE A 8 -13.03 7.22 3.55
CA PHE A 8 -12.25 6.01 3.89
C PHE A 8 -13.11 5.10 4.75
N VAL A 9 -13.45 3.94 4.19
CA VAL A 9 -14.08 2.86 4.96
C VAL A 9 -12.95 2.02 5.57
N GLY A 10 -12.70 2.23 6.84
CA GLY A 10 -11.55 1.73 7.60
C GLY A 10 -10.53 2.84 7.91
N GLY A 11 -10.31 3.12 9.21
CA GLY A 11 -9.37 4.13 9.72
C GLY A 11 -7.97 3.59 10.06
N GLY A 12 -7.58 2.44 9.49
CA GLY A 12 -6.35 1.73 9.81
C GLY A 12 -5.05 2.44 9.40
N ARG A 13 -3.94 1.70 9.43
CA ARG A 13 -2.59 2.21 9.12
C ARG A 13 -2.48 2.82 7.73
N ILE A 14 -3.06 2.16 6.72
CA ILE A 14 -2.98 2.65 5.35
C ILE A 14 -3.75 3.96 5.17
N THR A 15 -4.90 4.10 5.81
CA THR A 15 -5.66 5.36 5.83
C THR A 15 -4.84 6.50 6.44
N ALA A 16 -4.07 6.23 7.51
CA ALA A 16 -3.17 7.24 8.09
C ALA A 16 -2.09 7.70 7.10
N ILE A 17 -1.51 6.78 6.34
CA ILE A 17 -0.51 7.08 5.30
C ILE A 17 -1.13 7.96 4.21
N PHE A 18 -2.31 7.60 3.72
CA PHE A 18 -3.02 8.39 2.72
C PHE A 18 -3.34 9.79 3.22
N LEU A 19 -3.88 9.93 4.43
CA LEU A 19 -4.20 11.24 5.01
C LEU A 19 -2.98 12.14 5.18
N GLU A 20 -1.85 11.57 5.60
CA GLU A 20 -0.58 12.30 5.72
C GLU A 20 -0.14 12.90 4.39
N VAL A 21 -0.14 12.06 3.37
CA VAL A 21 0.30 12.47 2.03
C VAL A 21 -0.70 13.39 1.36
N LEU A 22 -1.98 13.02 1.34
CA LEU A 22 -3.04 13.79 0.68
C LEU A 22 -3.20 15.19 1.31
N GLY A 23 -3.06 15.30 2.64
CA GLY A 23 -3.04 16.60 3.31
C GLY A 23 -1.89 17.50 2.84
N GLY A 24 -0.74 16.90 2.49
CA GLY A 24 0.43 17.62 1.93
C GLY A 24 0.28 18.02 0.46
N THR A 25 -0.59 17.35 -0.30
CA THR A 25 -0.81 17.60 -1.75
C THR A 25 -1.91 18.61 -2.05
N GLY A 26 -2.52 19.20 -1.02
CA GLY A 26 -3.56 20.23 -1.16
C GLY A 26 -4.98 19.69 -1.26
N LEU A 27 -5.22 18.42 -0.89
CA LEU A 27 -6.56 17.93 -0.62
C LEU A 27 -7.11 18.65 0.61
N ASP A 28 -8.33 19.17 0.50
CA ASP A 28 -9.04 19.77 1.63
C ASP A 28 -9.51 18.65 2.58
N LEU A 29 -8.83 18.53 3.72
CA LEU A 29 -9.14 17.49 4.70
C LEU A 29 -10.51 17.68 5.39
N ASP A 30 -11.13 18.87 5.33
CA ASP A 30 -12.50 19.10 5.82
C ASP A 30 -13.54 18.31 5.02
N ARG A 31 -13.18 17.87 3.81
CA ARG A 31 -14.01 17.05 2.93
C ARG A 31 -13.73 15.54 3.04
N VAL A 32 -12.92 15.15 3.99
CA VAL A 32 -12.59 13.75 4.21
C VAL A 32 -13.41 13.16 5.35
N THR A 33 -14.07 12.04 5.09
CA THR A 33 -14.78 11.24 6.09
C THR A 33 -14.08 9.90 6.29
N VAL A 34 -13.72 9.57 7.52
CA VAL A 34 -13.13 8.29 7.88
C VAL A 34 -14.08 7.52 8.79
N SER A 35 -14.44 6.32 8.40
CA SER A 35 -15.21 5.41 9.24
C SER A 35 -14.37 4.25 9.75
N ASP A 36 -14.64 3.84 10.99
CA ASP A 36 -14.07 2.63 11.60
C ASP A 36 -14.97 2.15 12.74
N THR A 37 -14.98 0.85 12.99
CA THR A 37 -15.73 0.26 14.12
C THR A 37 -15.05 0.47 15.46
N SER A 38 -13.74 0.82 15.48
CA SER A 38 -12.97 1.08 16.70
C SER A 38 -12.99 2.57 17.05
N PRO A 39 -13.61 2.97 18.18
CA PRO A 39 -13.54 4.36 18.67
C PRO A 39 -12.10 4.85 18.91
N GLU A 40 -11.20 3.96 19.31
CA GLU A 40 -9.79 4.29 19.55
C GLU A 40 -9.08 4.65 18.25
N VAL A 41 -9.37 3.92 17.14
CA VAL A 41 -8.83 4.21 15.83
C VAL A 41 -9.32 5.57 15.35
N LEU A 42 -10.62 5.85 15.50
CA LEU A 42 -11.22 7.13 15.13
C LEU A 42 -10.62 8.29 15.92
N ALA A 43 -10.46 8.12 17.25
CA ALA A 43 -9.86 9.13 18.11
C ALA A 43 -8.42 9.48 17.68
N LYS A 44 -7.59 8.45 17.40
CA LYS A 44 -6.22 8.65 16.89
C LYS A 44 -6.18 9.35 15.53
N ARG A 45 -7.15 9.07 14.64
CA ARG A 45 -7.23 9.76 13.35
C ARG A 45 -7.62 11.23 13.55
N LYS A 46 -8.63 11.50 14.36
CA LYS A 46 -9.10 12.86 14.64
C LYS A 46 -8.05 13.71 15.37
N GLU A 47 -7.29 13.13 16.30
CA GLU A 47 -6.18 13.80 16.97
C GLU A 47 -5.08 14.24 15.98
N ARG A 48 -4.69 13.32 15.06
CA ARG A 48 -3.61 13.58 14.10
C ARG A 48 -4.05 14.48 12.94
N PHE A 49 -5.31 14.38 12.55
CA PHE A 49 -5.91 15.12 11.43
C PHE A 49 -7.20 15.81 11.90
N PRO A 50 -7.10 16.94 12.60
CA PRO A 50 -8.28 17.56 13.22
C PRO A 50 -9.38 18.01 12.24
N ALA A 51 -9.03 18.24 10.96
CA ALA A 51 -9.98 18.68 9.96
C ALA A 51 -10.94 17.57 9.49
N ILE A 52 -10.53 16.30 9.45
CA ILE A 52 -11.37 15.21 8.95
C ILE A 52 -12.64 14.98 9.79
N THR A 53 -13.68 14.45 9.17
CA THR A 53 -14.83 13.88 9.87
C THR A 53 -14.57 12.42 10.21
N THR A 54 -14.86 12.00 11.45
CA THR A 54 -14.75 10.60 11.87
C THR A 54 -16.10 10.07 12.33
N THR A 55 -16.42 8.81 12.00
CA THR A 55 -17.72 8.20 12.29
C THR A 55 -17.61 6.68 12.45
N ALA A 56 -18.54 6.08 13.20
CA ALA A 56 -18.68 4.62 13.24
C ALA A 56 -19.56 4.09 12.09
N ASP A 57 -20.22 4.97 11.35
CA ASP A 57 -21.09 4.60 10.24
C ASP A 57 -20.32 4.56 8.92
N ASN A 58 -20.15 3.35 8.38
CA ASN A 58 -19.48 3.14 7.10
C ASN A 58 -20.26 3.75 5.92
N THR A 59 -21.56 3.90 6.02
CA THR A 59 -22.40 4.48 4.94
C THR A 59 -22.10 5.96 4.74
N ALA A 60 -21.74 6.68 5.81
CA ALA A 60 -21.34 8.09 5.72
C ALA A 60 -20.03 8.26 4.93
N ALA A 61 -19.05 7.37 5.10
CA ALA A 61 -17.83 7.38 4.27
C ALA A 61 -18.10 6.90 2.84
N ALA A 62 -18.99 5.92 2.66
CA ALA A 62 -19.37 5.40 1.35
C ALA A 62 -20.19 6.40 0.50
N SER A 63 -20.84 7.39 1.10
CA SER A 63 -21.59 8.44 0.38
C SER A 63 -20.72 9.54 -0.22
N CYS A 64 -19.40 9.48 -0.04
CA CYS A 64 -18.47 10.41 -0.66
C CYS A 64 -18.26 10.14 -2.16
N ASP A 65 -17.69 11.12 -2.88
CA ASP A 65 -17.41 11.01 -4.32
C ASP A 65 -16.30 10.00 -4.64
N ARG A 66 -15.30 9.90 -3.78
CA ARG A 66 -14.16 8.97 -3.90
C ARG A 66 -14.07 8.15 -2.63
N VAL A 67 -14.26 6.84 -2.73
CA VAL A 67 -14.43 5.94 -1.59
C VAL A 67 -13.30 4.93 -1.57
N PHE A 68 -12.40 5.06 -0.60
CA PHE A 68 -11.34 4.09 -0.35
C PHE A 68 -11.84 2.98 0.56
N LEU A 69 -11.75 1.73 0.10
CA LEU A 69 -12.03 0.55 0.92
C LEU A 69 -10.72 0.10 1.57
N ALA A 70 -10.48 0.55 2.80
CA ALA A 70 -9.26 0.31 3.57
C ALA A 70 -9.44 -0.77 4.66
N LEU A 71 -10.25 -1.78 4.36
CA LEU A 71 -10.56 -2.90 5.24
C LEU A 71 -9.78 -4.15 4.86
N HIS A 72 -9.46 -4.99 5.84
CA HIS A 72 -8.98 -6.34 5.58
C HIS A 72 -10.07 -7.19 4.88
N PRO A 73 -9.70 -8.16 4.00
CA PRO A 73 -10.66 -8.88 3.19
C PRO A 73 -11.86 -9.49 3.93
N PRO A 74 -11.72 -10.10 5.12
CA PRO A 74 -12.89 -10.61 5.86
C PRO A 74 -13.86 -9.49 6.28
N ALA A 75 -13.33 -8.37 6.79
CA ALA A 75 -14.14 -7.23 7.20
C ALA A 75 -14.79 -6.54 5.99
N ALA A 76 -14.07 -6.43 4.88
CA ALA A 76 -14.60 -5.89 3.64
C ALA A 76 -15.78 -6.72 3.13
N LYS A 77 -15.66 -8.04 3.05
CA LYS A 77 -16.77 -8.94 2.65
C LYS A 77 -18.03 -8.76 3.51
N ALA A 78 -17.86 -8.53 4.81
CA ALA A 78 -18.98 -8.31 5.72
C ALA A 78 -19.63 -6.91 5.55
N ALA A 79 -18.83 -5.88 5.29
CA ALA A 79 -19.31 -4.49 5.23
C ALA A 79 -19.90 -4.11 3.87
N LEU A 80 -19.28 -4.55 2.76
CA LEU A 80 -19.60 -4.09 1.40
C LEU A 80 -21.07 -4.20 1.00
N PRO A 81 -21.82 -5.29 1.29
CA PRO A 81 -23.24 -5.36 0.94
C PRO A 81 -24.09 -4.24 1.54
N GLY A 82 -23.73 -3.77 2.75
CA GLY A 82 -24.42 -2.66 3.40
C GLY A 82 -24.08 -1.27 2.82
N LEU A 83 -23.03 -1.17 1.99
CA LEU A 83 -22.59 0.10 1.40
C LEU A 83 -23.21 0.39 0.04
N ALA A 84 -23.71 -0.62 -0.66
CA ALA A 84 -24.20 -0.51 -2.03
C ALA A 84 -25.23 0.62 -2.21
N GLY A 85 -26.17 0.78 -1.26
CA GLY A 85 -27.21 1.80 -1.29
C GLY A 85 -26.71 3.22 -0.93
N ALA A 86 -25.52 3.35 -0.38
CA ALA A 86 -24.94 4.65 -0.01
C ALA A 86 -24.05 5.24 -1.12
N LEU A 87 -23.60 4.42 -2.07
CA LEU A 87 -22.76 4.88 -3.18
C LEU A 87 -23.55 5.76 -4.14
N GLY A 88 -23.07 6.98 -4.36
CA GLY A 88 -23.61 7.85 -5.40
C GLY A 88 -23.39 7.28 -6.81
N PRO A 89 -24.22 7.66 -7.81
CA PRO A 89 -24.10 7.15 -9.17
C PRO A 89 -22.77 7.51 -9.84
N ASP A 90 -22.14 8.61 -9.43
CA ASP A 90 -20.87 9.10 -9.94
C ASP A 90 -19.70 8.86 -8.97
N ALA A 91 -19.92 8.12 -7.90
CA ALA A 91 -18.86 7.74 -6.97
C ALA A 91 -17.84 6.81 -7.65
N VAL A 92 -16.61 6.87 -7.20
CA VAL A 92 -15.56 5.91 -7.57
C VAL A 92 -15.13 5.16 -6.32
N VAL A 93 -15.18 3.84 -6.37
CA VAL A 93 -14.71 2.97 -5.28
C VAL A 93 -13.30 2.49 -5.59
N ILE A 94 -12.35 2.80 -4.69
CA ILE A 94 -10.95 2.44 -4.79
C ILE A 94 -10.64 1.40 -3.71
N SER A 95 -10.54 0.14 -4.10
CA SER A 95 -10.24 -0.95 -3.15
C SER A 95 -8.74 -1.03 -2.88
N LEU A 96 -8.36 -0.97 -1.61
CA LEU A 96 -6.99 -1.21 -1.13
C LEU A 96 -6.79 -2.64 -0.60
N ALA A 97 -7.82 -3.48 -0.72
CA ALA A 97 -7.81 -4.84 -0.22
C ALA A 97 -7.35 -5.82 -1.31
N PRO A 98 -6.32 -6.64 -1.06
CA PRO A 98 -6.00 -7.75 -1.95
C PRO A 98 -7.16 -8.78 -1.98
N VAL A 99 -7.17 -9.66 -2.98
CA VAL A 99 -8.13 -10.79 -3.14
C VAL A 99 -9.54 -10.39 -3.59
N LEU A 100 -9.94 -9.13 -3.41
CA LEU A 100 -11.23 -8.63 -3.85
C LEU A 100 -11.13 -8.14 -5.30
N THR A 101 -11.35 -9.05 -6.24
CA THR A 101 -11.38 -8.73 -7.69
C THR A 101 -12.53 -7.81 -8.05
N PHE A 102 -12.49 -7.17 -9.22
CA PHE A 102 -13.60 -6.34 -9.73
C PHE A 102 -14.91 -7.10 -9.76
N GLU A 103 -14.89 -8.37 -10.17
CA GLU A 103 -16.07 -9.24 -10.15
C GLU A 103 -16.65 -9.38 -8.74
N LYS A 104 -15.79 -9.70 -7.75
CA LYS A 104 -16.22 -9.84 -6.34
C LYS A 104 -16.70 -8.53 -5.76
N LEU A 105 -16.00 -7.42 -6.04
CA LEU A 105 -16.39 -6.07 -5.58
C LEU A 105 -17.72 -5.67 -6.17
N GLY A 106 -17.88 -5.80 -7.49
CA GLY A 106 -19.13 -5.50 -8.18
C GLY A 106 -20.30 -6.33 -7.64
N GLY A 107 -20.10 -7.64 -7.46
CA GLY A 107 -21.13 -8.51 -6.87
C GLY A 107 -21.54 -8.11 -5.44
N LEU A 108 -20.56 -7.79 -4.58
CA LEU A 108 -20.81 -7.35 -3.19
C LEU A 108 -21.43 -5.96 -3.11
N LEU A 109 -21.19 -5.10 -4.10
CA LEU A 109 -21.72 -3.73 -4.18
C LEU A 109 -22.96 -3.61 -5.10
N GLY A 110 -23.70 -4.70 -5.30
CA GLY A 110 -24.97 -4.67 -6.02
C GLY A 110 -24.85 -4.34 -7.52
N GLY A 111 -23.75 -4.68 -8.16
CA GLY A 111 -23.48 -4.41 -9.58
C GLY A 111 -22.74 -3.09 -9.83
N PHE A 112 -22.20 -2.44 -8.78
CA PHE A 112 -21.44 -1.20 -8.94
C PHE A 112 -20.19 -1.43 -9.78
N ALA A 113 -19.97 -0.60 -10.82
CA ALA A 113 -18.94 -0.84 -11.84
C ALA A 113 -17.81 0.20 -11.87
N ARG A 114 -17.95 1.37 -11.19
CA ARG A 114 -16.92 2.41 -11.18
C ARG A 114 -15.85 2.09 -10.13
N LEU A 115 -14.99 1.12 -10.47
CA LEU A 115 -14.05 0.48 -9.55
C LEU A 115 -12.61 0.72 -9.96
N ALA A 116 -11.74 0.97 -8.98
CA ALA A 116 -10.29 0.85 -9.09
C ALA A 116 -9.77 -0.08 -7.97
N ARG A 117 -8.66 -0.74 -8.22
CA ARG A 117 -7.93 -1.52 -7.22
C ARG A 117 -6.50 -1.02 -7.13
N VAL A 118 -6.01 -0.82 -5.93
CA VAL A 118 -4.65 -0.35 -5.68
C VAL A 118 -4.02 -1.24 -4.62
N ILE A 119 -2.77 -1.61 -4.82
CA ILE A 119 -1.96 -2.27 -3.80
C ILE A 119 -0.95 -1.27 -3.24
N PRO A 120 -1.31 -0.52 -2.19
CA PRO A 120 -0.43 0.47 -1.61
C PRO A 120 0.62 -0.15 -0.71
N ASN A 121 1.73 0.57 -0.50
CA ASN A 121 2.77 0.12 0.42
C ASN A 121 3.21 1.21 1.42
N ALA A 122 3.90 0.79 2.48
CA ALA A 122 4.30 1.66 3.57
C ALA A 122 5.25 2.82 3.18
N PRO A 123 6.20 2.67 2.22
CA PRO A 123 7.04 3.76 1.74
C PRO A 123 6.27 4.95 1.16
N SER A 124 5.00 4.79 0.84
CA SER A 124 4.11 5.91 0.45
C SER A 124 4.10 7.04 1.48
N VAL A 125 4.34 6.76 2.77
CA VAL A 125 4.39 7.77 3.83
C VAL A 125 5.46 8.85 3.60
N VAL A 126 6.49 8.54 2.81
CA VAL A 126 7.55 9.46 2.41
C VAL A 126 7.52 9.76 0.91
N GLY A 127 6.41 9.52 0.23
CA GLY A 127 6.25 9.74 -1.20
C GLY A 127 7.07 8.79 -2.09
N ALA A 128 7.61 7.72 -1.53
CA ALA A 128 8.45 6.74 -2.23
C ALA A 128 7.75 5.37 -2.39
N GLY A 129 6.43 5.37 -2.42
CA GLY A 129 5.63 4.17 -2.61
C GLY A 129 5.71 3.63 -4.03
N TYR A 130 5.42 2.33 -4.17
CA TYR A 130 5.13 1.68 -5.44
C TYR A 130 3.74 1.05 -5.31
N ASN A 131 2.73 1.71 -5.91
CA ASN A 131 1.31 1.51 -5.65
C ASN A 131 0.59 1.07 -6.93
N PRO A 132 0.83 -0.15 -7.47
CA PRO A 132 0.21 -0.57 -8.71
C PRO A 132 -1.31 -0.47 -8.64
N VAL A 133 -1.90 0.00 -9.73
CA VAL A 133 -3.33 0.24 -9.87
C VAL A 133 -3.89 -0.54 -11.06
N ALA A 134 -5.09 -1.05 -10.90
CA ALA A 134 -5.92 -1.56 -11.99
C ALA A 134 -7.25 -0.81 -12.01
N PHE A 135 -7.79 -0.59 -13.20
CA PHE A 135 -9.07 0.10 -13.39
C PHE A 135 -10.09 -0.84 -14.00
N GLY A 136 -11.29 -0.87 -13.39
CA GLY A 136 -12.42 -1.62 -13.93
C GLY A 136 -12.91 -1.01 -15.26
N GLU A 137 -13.48 -1.84 -16.12
CA GLU A 137 -14.02 -1.41 -17.43
C GLU A 137 -15.10 -0.32 -17.32
N GLY A 138 -15.88 -0.34 -16.22
CA GLY A 138 -16.93 0.63 -15.95
C GLY A 138 -16.42 1.99 -15.44
N LEU A 139 -15.11 2.19 -15.29
CA LEU A 139 -14.53 3.46 -14.83
C LEU A 139 -14.12 4.32 -16.03
N PRO A 140 -14.77 5.47 -16.28
CA PRO A 140 -14.45 6.37 -17.37
C PRO A 140 -13.03 6.96 -17.27
N PRO A 141 -12.41 7.36 -18.40
CA PRO A 141 -11.03 7.89 -18.41
C PRO A 141 -10.83 9.13 -17.53
N ALA A 142 -11.82 10.01 -17.43
CA ALA A 142 -11.72 11.21 -16.59
C ALA A 142 -11.58 10.84 -15.10
N GLU A 143 -12.35 9.85 -14.62
CA GLU A 143 -12.26 9.39 -13.24
C GLU A 143 -10.99 8.56 -12.97
N ARG A 144 -10.46 7.84 -13.99
CA ARG A 144 -9.14 7.20 -13.88
C ARG A 144 -8.07 8.24 -13.58
N SER A 145 -8.02 9.32 -14.34
CA SER A 145 -7.07 10.41 -14.13
C SER A 145 -7.24 11.10 -12.76
N GLU A 146 -8.47 11.19 -12.25
CA GLU A 146 -8.69 11.70 -10.88
C GLU A 146 -8.12 10.74 -9.82
N VAL A 147 -8.26 9.42 -10.01
CA VAL A 147 -7.64 8.42 -9.10
C VAL A 147 -6.12 8.50 -9.18
N GLU A 148 -5.54 8.57 -10.38
CA GLU A 148 -4.09 8.74 -10.56
C GLU A 148 -3.58 9.98 -9.82
N THR A 149 -4.27 11.11 -9.95
CA THR A 149 -3.93 12.34 -9.23
C THR A 149 -3.98 12.18 -7.70
N LEU A 150 -4.90 11.37 -7.17
CA LEU A 150 -4.92 11.03 -5.74
C LEU A 150 -3.73 10.17 -5.32
N LEU A 151 -3.15 9.40 -6.24
CA LEU A 151 -2.01 8.53 -5.97
C LEU A 151 -0.66 9.22 -6.17
N ASP A 152 -0.58 10.32 -6.93
CA ASP A 152 0.68 11.02 -7.29
C ASP A 152 1.60 11.30 -6.09
N GLY A 153 1.01 11.79 -5.00
CA GLY A 153 1.79 12.09 -3.79
C GLY A 153 2.33 10.87 -3.05
N LEU A 154 1.81 9.69 -3.33
CA LEU A 154 2.19 8.44 -2.65
C LEU A 154 3.44 7.79 -3.27
N GLY A 155 3.87 8.23 -4.45
CA GLY A 155 4.97 7.66 -5.23
C GLY A 155 4.51 7.17 -6.59
N THR A 156 5.18 6.16 -7.15
CA THR A 156 4.81 5.59 -8.45
C THR A 156 3.56 4.70 -8.34
N HIS A 157 2.69 4.78 -9.36
CA HIS A 157 1.44 4.01 -9.41
C HIS A 157 1.15 3.48 -10.83
N PRO A 158 1.96 2.53 -11.34
CA PRO A 158 1.77 2.01 -12.68
C PRO A 158 0.43 1.30 -12.83
N GLU A 159 -0.27 1.52 -13.97
CA GLU A 159 -1.41 0.70 -14.34
C GLU A 159 -0.92 -0.70 -14.71
N VAL A 160 -1.56 -1.71 -14.14
CA VAL A 160 -1.21 -3.12 -14.34
C VAL A 160 -2.46 -3.98 -14.55
N PRO A 161 -2.34 -5.16 -15.18
CA PRO A 161 -3.45 -6.11 -15.26
C PRO A 161 -3.93 -6.53 -13.86
N GLU A 162 -5.25 -6.63 -13.65
CA GLU A 162 -5.85 -6.93 -12.36
C GLU A 162 -5.27 -8.21 -11.73
N GLU A 163 -5.07 -9.24 -12.53
CA GLU A 163 -4.58 -10.55 -12.11
C GLU A 163 -3.15 -10.53 -11.55
N THR A 164 -2.41 -9.45 -11.77
CA THR A 164 -1.04 -9.29 -11.25
C THR A 164 -0.99 -8.60 -9.88
N LEU A 165 -2.07 -7.99 -9.42
CA LEU A 165 -2.10 -7.21 -8.18
C LEU A 165 -1.70 -8.02 -6.94
N GLU A 166 -2.10 -9.30 -6.86
CA GLU A 166 -1.74 -10.17 -5.74
C GLU A 166 -0.22 -10.47 -5.70
N ALA A 167 0.44 -10.54 -6.86
CA ALA A 167 1.89 -10.65 -6.91
C ALA A 167 2.57 -9.38 -6.37
N TYR A 168 2.05 -8.20 -6.72
CA TYR A 168 2.54 -6.94 -6.17
C TYR A 168 2.25 -6.79 -4.66
N ALA A 169 1.16 -7.37 -4.16
CA ALA A 169 0.92 -7.42 -2.72
C ALA A 169 2.05 -8.14 -1.98
N ILE A 170 2.56 -9.24 -2.53
CA ILE A 170 3.71 -9.97 -1.98
C ILE A 170 5.00 -9.16 -2.18
N LEU A 171 5.27 -8.72 -3.41
CA LEU A 171 6.57 -8.15 -3.77
C LEU A 171 6.76 -6.74 -3.20
N ALA A 172 5.76 -5.85 -3.39
CA ALA A 172 5.89 -4.44 -3.06
C ALA A 172 5.25 -4.07 -1.72
N ALA A 173 4.00 -4.51 -1.45
CA ALA A 173 3.31 -4.08 -0.23
C ALA A 173 3.91 -4.72 1.03
N MET A 174 4.23 -6.00 0.99
CA MET A 174 4.86 -6.72 2.11
C MET A 174 6.38 -6.64 2.07
N GLY A 175 6.97 -6.36 0.90
CA GLY A 175 8.41 -6.36 0.65
C GLY A 175 9.25 -5.63 1.69
N PRO A 176 8.92 -4.41 2.13
CA PRO A 176 9.69 -3.72 3.14
C PRO A 176 9.89 -4.52 4.42
N THR A 177 8.92 -5.34 4.82
CA THR A 177 9.02 -6.17 6.04
C THR A 177 10.06 -7.29 5.94
N TYR A 178 10.47 -7.66 4.72
CA TYR A 178 11.52 -8.68 4.52
C TYR A 178 12.91 -8.17 4.87
N PHE A 179 13.09 -6.84 4.87
CA PHE A 179 14.38 -6.19 5.02
C PHE A 179 14.49 -5.35 6.29
N TRP A 180 13.44 -4.71 6.78
CA TRP A 180 13.51 -3.80 7.93
C TRP A 180 14.12 -4.43 9.18
N PHE A 181 13.80 -5.68 9.49
CA PHE A 181 14.40 -6.37 10.65
C PHE A 181 15.89 -6.64 10.43
N GLN A 182 16.32 -6.91 9.19
CA GLN A 182 17.72 -7.09 8.83
C GLN A 182 18.49 -5.77 8.99
N TRP A 183 17.89 -4.67 8.55
CA TRP A 183 18.51 -3.34 8.71
C TRP A 183 18.60 -2.95 10.19
N GLN A 184 17.61 -3.26 10.98
CA GLN A 184 17.64 -3.04 12.44
C GLN A 184 18.75 -3.86 13.11
N GLU A 185 18.95 -5.10 12.69
CA GLU A 185 20.02 -5.97 13.20
C GLU A 185 21.40 -5.43 12.80
N LEU A 186 21.59 -5.04 11.53
CA LEU A 186 22.84 -4.42 11.07
C LEU A 186 23.16 -3.14 11.84
N ARG A 187 22.15 -2.33 12.14
CA ARG A 187 22.30 -1.13 12.95
C ARG A 187 22.75 -1.44 14.39
N ALA A 188 22.18 -2.48 14.98
CA ALA A 188 22.58 -2.93 16.33
C ALA A 188 24.03 -3.45 16.35
N LEU A 189 24.41 -4.25 15.36
CA LEU A 189 25.78 -4.74 15.20
C LEU A 189 26.78 -3.60 14.99
N ALA A 190 26.47 -2.61 14.17
CA ALA A 190 27.32 -1.43 13.97
C ALA A 190 27.63 -0.72 15.30
N GLY A 191 26.65 -0.60 16.18
CA GLY A 191 26.86 -0.08 17.55
C GLY A 191 27.82 -0.95 18.36
N SER A 192 27.73 -2.28 18.24
CA SER A 192 28.66 -3.20 18.92
C SER A 192 30.10 -3.13 18.37
N PHE A 193 30.25 -2.66 17.15
CA PHE A 193 31.56 -2.42 16.50
C PHE A 193 32.13 -1.03 16.80
N GLY A 194 31.44 -0.21 17.60
CA GLY A 194 31.90 1.11 18.04
C GLY A 194 31.43 2.28 17.18
N LEU A 195 30.54 2.06 16.20
CA LEU A 195 29.97 3.17 15.42
C LEU A 195 28.83 3.87 16.18
N GLY A 196 28.82 5.19 16.13
CA GLY A 196 27.70 5.97 16.62
C GLY A 196 26.44 5.75 15.77
N VAL A 197 25.24 5.99 16.37
CA VAL A 197 23.95 5.77 15.68
C VAL A 197 23.86 6.54 14.35
N ALA A 198 24.27 7.80 14.32
CA ALA A 198 24.24 8.63 13.12
C ALA A 198 25.18 8.12 12.02
N GLU A 199 26.37 7.64 12.42
CA GLU A 199 27.35 7.06 11.48
C GLU A 199 26.83 5.73 10.90
N ALA A 200 26.28 4.87 11.74
CA ALA A 200 25.67 3.61 11.31
C ALA A 200 24.50 3.85 10.34
N ASP A 201 23.60 4.78 10.67
CA ASP A 201 22.46 5.13 9.82
C ASP A 201 22.90 5.70 8.46
N ALA A 202 23.91 6.58 8.44
CA ALA A 202 24.44 7.14 7.21
C ALA A 202 25.10 6.07 6.33
N ALA A 203 25.93 5.20 6.93
CA ALA A 203 26.62 4.12 6.22
C ALA A 203 25.62 3.10 5.66
N LEU A 204 24.63 2.66 6.45
CA LEU A 204 23.63 1.70 6.01
C LEU A 204 22.77 2.28 4.89
N ARG A 205 22.31 3.53 5.00
CA ARG A 205 21.55 4.20 3.95
C ARG A 205 22.32 4.25 2.64
N ALA A 206 23.56 4.75 2.67
CA ALA A 206 24.40 4.87 1.48
C ALA A 206 24.68 3.51 0.84
N MET A 207 24.97 2.49 1.67
CA MET A 207 25.20 1.13 1.20
C MET A 207 23.95 0.55 0.54
N LEU A 208 22.77 0.66 1.16
CA LEU A 208 21.52 0.11 0.62
C LEU A 208 21.11 0.80 -0.68
N GLU A 209 21.20 2.13 -0.75
CA GLU A 209 20.93 2.90 -1.96
C GLU A 209 21.88 2.52 -3.10
N GLY A 210 23.19 2.41 -2.79
CA GLY A 210 24.21 2.00 -3.75
C GLY A 210 24.01 0.56 -4.23
N ALA A 211 23.81 -0.38 -3.32
CA ALA A 211 23.60 -1.79 -3.66
C ALA A 211 22.36 -2.00 -4.51
N THR A 212 21.25 -1.30 -4.21
CA THR A 212 20.03 -1.35 -5.00
C THR A 212 20.28 -0.83 -6.42
N ARG A 213 20.93 0.32 -6.57
CA ARG A 213 21.28 0.88 -7.88
C ARG A 213 22.16 -0.06 -8.69
N THR A 214 23.20 -0.61 -8.06
CA THR A 214 24.10 -1.56 -8.74
C THR A 214 23.36 -2.82 -9.19
N PHE A 215 22.48 -3.36 -8.37
CA PHE A 215 21.76 -4.60 -8.67
C PHE A 215 20.74 -4.44 -9.81
N PHE A 216 20.07 -3.29 -9.90
CA PHE A 216 19.03 -3.04 -10.90
C PHE A 216 19.51 -2.21 -12.10
N ASP A 217 20.80 -1.89 -12.18
CA ASP A 217 21.36 -1.18 -13.31
C ASP A 217 21.36 -2.07 -14.57
N PRO A 218 20.81 -1.60 -15.70
CA PRO A 218 20.86 -2.32 -16.96
C PRO A 218 22.32 -2.58 -17.40
N GLY A 219 22.65 -3.83 -17.63
CA GLY A 219 23.97 -4.25 -18.12
C GLY A 219 24.76 -5.14 -17.17
N HIS A 220 24.28 -5.36 -15.94
CA HIS A 220 24.86 -6.33 -15.02
C HIS A 220 23.95 -7.56 -14.86
N THR A 221 24.53 -8.75 -14.94
CA THR A 221 23.88 -9.98 -14.50
C THR A 221 24.00 -10.14 -12.99
N TYR A 222 23.23 -11.05 -12.40
CA TYR A 222 23.39 -11.38 -10.97
C TYR A 222 24.82 -11.81 -10.64
N ASP A 223 25.45 -12.58 -11.50
CA ASP A 223 26.80 -13.09 -11.31
C ASP A 223 27.83 -11.95 -11.35
N ASP A 224 27.67 -10.98 -12.27
CA ASP A 224 28.53 -9.79 -12.33
C ASP A 224 28.45 -8.99 -11.02
N VAL A 225 27.26 -8.74 -10.54
CA VAL A 225 27.06 -7.99 -9.28
C VAL A 225 27.59 -8.77 -8.08
N ALA A 226 27.37 -10.09 -8.05
CA ALA A 226 27.83 -10.95 -6.96
C ALA A 226 29.36 -11.06 -6.90
N ASP A 227 30.05 -10.88 -8.02
CA ASP A 227 31.53 -10.93 -8.10
C ASP A 227 32.20 -9.63 -7.65
N LEU A 228 31.48 -8.50 -7.60
CA LEU A 228 32.01 -7.23 -7.11
C LEU A 228 32.48 -7.30 -5.64
N VAL A 229 31.92 -8.23 -4.85
CA VAL A 229 32.29 -8.42 -3.44
C VAL A 229 32.73 -9.87 -3.22
N PRO A 230 34.02 -10.15 -3.17
CA PRO A 230 34.52 -11.52 -3.08
C PRO A 230 34.27 -12.19 -1.72
N VAL A 231 34.12 -11.40 -0.64
CA VAL A 231 33.88 -11.93 0.72
C VAL A 231 32.35 -11.92 0.99
N LYS A 232 31.81 -13.12 1.23
CA LYS A 232 30.36 -13.35 1.43
C LYS A 232 30.11 -13.96 2.81
N PRO A 233 30.02 -13.17 3.89
CA PRO A 233 29.95 -13.68 5.27
C PRO A 233 28.72 -14.54 5.58
N LEU A 234 27.64 -14.42 4.80
CA LEU A 234 26.40 -15.17 4.98
C LEU A 234 26.18 -16.26 3.92
N ALA A 235 27.24 -16.65 3.18
CA ALA A 235 27.10 -17.61 2.09
C ALA A 235 26.58 -18.99 2.54
N ASP A 236 26.90 -19.43 3.74
CA ASP A 236 26.42 -20.67 4.34
C ASP A 236 24.94 -20.61 4.76
N ALA A 237 24.43 -19.43 5.11
CA ALA A 237 23.04 -19.20 5.46
C ALA A 237 22.13 -18.92 4.24
N GLU A 238 22.71 -18.48 3.12
CA GLU A 238 21.96 -18.08 1.92
C GLU A 238 20.96 -19.14 1.40
N PRO A 239 21.32 -20.45 1.31
CA PRO A 239 20.38 -21.47 0.86
C PRO A 239 19.12 -21.56 1.73
N GLN A 240 19.25 -21.43 3.05
CA GLN A 240 18.14 -21.47 3.99
C GLN A 240 17.25 -20.22 3.85
N ILE A 241 17.85 -19.05 3.68
CA ILE A 241 17.14 -17.79 3.47
C ILE A 241 16.33 -17.87 2.16
N ARG A 242 16.96 -18.31 1.07
CA ARG A 242 16.29 -18.51 -0.22
C ARG A 242 15.11 -19.50 -0.11
N GLN A 243 15.30 -20.59 0.64
CA GLN A 243 14.22 -21.57 0.83
C GLN A 243 13.06 -20.96 1.64
N ALA A 244 13.35 -20.18 2.68
CA ALA A 244 12.32 -19.47 3.44
C ALA A 244 11.49 -18.51 2.57
N TYR A 245 12.12 -17.77 1.66
CA TYR A 245 11.41 -16.94 0.67
C TYR A 245 10.46 -17.78 -0.20
N ARG A 246 10.96 -18.86 -0.80
CA ARG A 246 10.15 -19.73 -1.68
C ARG A 246 8.95 -20.32 -0.93
N ASP A 247 9.15 -20.87 0.25
CA ASP A 247 8.11 -21.55 1.01
C ASP A 247 7.07 -20.58 1.54
N LYS A 248 7.53 -19.49 2.19
CA LYS A 248 6.61 -18.55 2.85
C LYS A 248 5.90 -17.67 1.84
N LEU A 249 6.62 -17.05 0.91
CA LEU A 249 6.02 -16.11 -0.04
C LEU A 249 5.27 -16.85 -1.15
N GLY A 250 5.80 -17.95 -1.67
CA GLY A 250 5.09 -18.79 -2.63
C GLY A 250 3.82 -19.40 -2.04
N GLY A 251 3.84 -19.86 -0.78
CA GLY A 251 2.66 -20.31 -0.08
C GLY A 251 1.62 -19.24 0.15
N LEU A 252 2.06 -18.00 0.45
CA LEU A 252 1.17 -16.86 0.62
C LEU A 252 0.55 -16.42 -0.71
N TYR A 253 1.36 -16.39 -1.79
CA TYR A 253 0.86 -16.05 -3.12
C TYR A 253 -0.28 -16.97 -3.57
N ARG A 254 -0.10 -18.30 -3.43
CA ARG A 254 -1.17 -19.27 -3.74
C ARG A 254 -2.46 -19.01 -2.97
N LYS A 255 -2.37 -18.60 -1.72
CA LYS A 255 -3.55 -18.26 -0.90
C LYS A 255 -4.25 -16.97 -1.38
N LEU A 256 -3.48 -15.98 -1.85
CA LEU A 256 -4.02 -14.70 -2.31
C LEU A 256 -4.60 -14.83 -3.72
N SER A 257 -3.93 -15.53 -4.62
CA SER A 257 -4.36 -15.72 -6.01
C SER A 257 -5.48 -16.75 -6.17
N GLY A 258 -5.73 -17.57 -5.14
CA GLY A 258 -6.71 -18.66 -5.23
C GLY A 258 -6.21 -19.84 -6.04
N ALA A 259 -4.90 -19.94 -6.29
CA ALA A 259 -4.24 -21.02 -7.04
C ALA A 259 -3.86 -22.20 -6.15
#